data_079c3cea3e3188df361cd34f7e096f59
#
_entry.id   079c3cea3e3188df361cd34f7e096f59
#
_cell.length_a   1.000
_cell.length_b   1.000
_cell.length_c   1.000
_cell.angle_alpha   90.00
_cell.angle_beta   90.00
_cell.angle_gamma   90.00
#
_symmetry.space_group_name_H-M   'P 1'
#
loop_
_entity.id
_entity.type
_entity.pdbx_description
1 polymer ?
#
loop_
_entity_poly.entity_id
_entity_poly.type
_entity_poly.pdbx_seq_one_letter_code
_entity_poly.pdbx_strand_id
1 'polypeptide(L)'
;DYGIKYGGKLHEFKTEEEFYKFLGMDWIVPEMREDTGEIEAALAHKLPKVIEVKEIRGDIHLHSNYPIEPSHDLGKDSFEEIINKAKSLNYEYVGLSDHSPGVSTHTRNQIVKLIEKRTKKIEQLKSSIKNIRIFNLLEIDILTDGQLSVPKAGLKMLDGAIAGIHSSHSQGKKTITSRLLT
;
A
#
# COMPACT_ATOMS: atom_id res chain seq x y z
N ASP A 1 10.62 -31.88 -10.27
CA ASP A 1 12.01 -32.05 -10.75
C ASP A 1 12.26 -31.05 -11.87
N TYR A 2 13.40 -30.37 -11.83
CA TYR A 2 13.84 -29.41 -12.83
C TYR A 2 14.89 -30.09 -13.73
N GLY A 3 14.69 -30.10 -15.05
CA GLY A 3 15.58 -30.76 -15.97
C GLY A 3 15.96 -29.92 -17.17
N ILE A 4 17.23 -29.92 -17.55
CA ILE A 4 17.76 -29.25 -18.75
C ILE A 4 18.63 -30.19 -19.57
N LYS A 5 18.52 -30.14 -20.88
CA LYS A 5 19.47 -30.79 -21.81
C LYS A 5 20.62 -29.83 -22.10
N TYR A 6 21.83 -30.20 -21.69
CA TYR A 6 23.05 -29.45 -21.93
C TYR A 6 24.20 -30.38 -22.29
N GLY A 7 24.97 -30.06 -23.29
CA GLY A 7 26.07 -30.89 -23.75
C GLY A 7 25.66 -32.30 -24.21
N GLY A 8 24.42 -32.47 -24.69
CA GLY A 8 23.85 -33.78 -25.10
C GLY A 8 23.37 -34.66 -23.95
N LYS A 9 23.46 -34.21 -22.69
CA LYS A 9 23.03 -34.93 -21.50
C LYS A 9 21.83 -34.24 -20.84
N LEU A 10 20.96 -35.04 -20.22
CA LEU A 10 19.91 -34.53 -19.34
C LEU A 10 20.51 -34.33 -17.94
N HIS A 11 20.36 -33.13 -17.40
CA HIS A 11 20.69 -32.80 -16.04
C HIS A 11 19.40 -32.55 -15.29
N GLU A 12 19.20 -33.24 -14.15
CA GLU A 12 18.00 -33.12 -13.31
C GLU A 12 18.40 -32.55 -11.94
N PHE A 13 17.54 -31.68 -11.40
CA PHE A 13 17.78 -30.98 -10.15
C PHE A 13 16.55 -31.16 -9.23
N LYS A 14 16.79 -31.25 -7.94
CA LYS A 14 15.71 -31.37 -6.95
C LYS A 14 15.08 -30.02 -6.64
N THR A 15 15.86 -28.96 -6.70
CA THR A 15 15.43 -27.60 -6.41
C THR A 15 15.84 -26.63 -7.52
N GLU A 16 15.18 -25.49 -7.55
CA GLU A 16 15.51 -24.44 -8.52
C GLU A 16 16.87 -23.82 -8.22
N GLU A 17 17.25 -23.71 -6.95
CA GLU A 17 18.56 -23.20 -6.53
C GLU A 17 19.71 -24.10 -7.04
N GLU A 18 19.53 -25.42 -7.04
CA GLU A 18 20.53 -26.35 -7.62
C GLU A 18 20.70 -26.10 -9.12
N PHE A 19 19.62 -25.82 -9.83
CA PHE A 19 19.64 -25.48 -11.25
C PHE A 19 20.40 -24.17 -11.50
N TYR A 20 20.11 -23.09 -10.76
CA TYR A 20 20.83 -21.83 -10.87
C TYR A 20 22.31 -21.98 -10.57
N LYS A 21 22.65 -22.75 -9.52
CA LYS A 21 24.04 -23.07 -9.18
C LYS A 21 24.77 -23.83 -10.31
N PHE A 22 24.08 -24.75 -10.99
CA PHE A 22 24.61 -25.43 -12.17
C PHE A 22 24.93 -24.45 -13.30
N LEU A 23 24.16 -23.40 -13.47
CA LEU A 23 24.39 -22.32 -14.42
C LEU A 23 25.48 -21.34 -13.98
N GLY A 24 26.03 -21.49 -12.79
CA GLY A 24 27.08 -20.60 -12.25
C GLY A 24 26.57 -19.23 -11.81
N MET A 25 25.31 -19.14 -11.38
CA MET A 25 24.67 -17.89 -11.00
C MET A 25 23.91 -18.04 -9.68
N ASP A 26 23.68 -16.91 -9.00
CA ASP A 26 22.86 -16.88 -7.80
C ASP A 26 21.40 -17.14 -8.16
N TRP A 27 20.66 -17.75 -7.24
CA TRP A 27 19.24 -17.97 -7.42
C TRP A 27 18.47 -16.64 -7.43
N ILE A 28 17.76 -16.38 -8.53
CA ILE A 28 16.91 -15.23 -8.69
C ILE A 28 15.54 -15.55 -8.12
N VAL A 29 15.15 -14.89 -7.03
CA VAL A 29 13.82 -15.08 -6.45
C VAL A 29 12.73 -14.67 -7.45
N PRO A 30 11.54 -15.32 -7.44
CA PRO A 30 10.48 -15.05 -8.41
C PRO A 30 10.11 -13.58 -8.56
N GLU A 31 10.12 -12.84 -7.45
CA GLU A 31 9.77 -11.41 -7.37
C GLU A 31 10.76 -10.49 -8.13
N MET A 32 11.94 -11.01 -8.48
CA MET A 32 12.96 -10.24 -9.21
C MET A 32 13.04 -10.59 -10.70
N ARG A 33 12.20 -11.49 -11.21
CA ARG A 33 12.27 -11.99 -12.60
C ARG A 33 11.48 -11.07 -13.54
N GLU A 34 11.99 -9.85 -13.76
CA GLU A 34 11.32 -8.76 -14.47
C GLU A 34 12.03 -8.39 -15.79
N ASP A 35 13.07 -9.14 -16.19
CA ASP A 35 13.93 -8.85 -17.36
C ASP A 35 14.53 -7.41 -17.31
N THR A 36 15.05 -7.05 -16.12
CA THR A 36 15.61 -5.72 -15.84
C THR A 36 17.10 -5.74 -15.48
N GLY A 37 17.81 -6.87 -15.76
CA GLY A 37 19.24 -7.04 -15.51
C GLY A 37 19.57 -7.98 -14.35
N GLU A 38 18.56 -8.70 -13.83
CA GLU A 38 18.73 -9.66 -12.74
C GLU A 38 19.63 -10.84 -13.12
N ILE A 39 19.66 -11.25 -14.41
CA ILE A 39 20.49 -12.35 -14.88
C ILE A 39 21.97 -11.97 -14.78
N GLU A 40 22.35 -10.79 -15.27
CA GLU A 40 23.70 -10.26 -15.19
C GLU A 40 24.13 -10.03 -13.74
N ALA A 41 23.22 -9.56 -12.90
CA ALA A 41 23.46 -9.39 -11.47
C ALA A 41 23.70 -10.73 -10.77
N ALA A 42 22.92 -11.77 -11.10
CA ALA A 42 23.07 -13.12 -10.56
C ALA A 42 24.40 -13.77 -10.98
N LEU A 43 24.79 -13.63 -12.25
CA LEU A 43 26.08 -14.09 -12.75
C LEU A 43 27.26 -13.38 -12.10
N ALA A 44 27.10 -12.11 -11.76
CA ALA A 44 28.10 -11.30 -11.07
C ALA A 44 28.08 -11.45 -9.54
N HIS A 45 27.17 -12.26 -8.97
CA HIS A 45 26.94 -12.40 -7.53
C HIS A 45 26.62 -11.06 -6.83
N LYS A 46 25.77 -10.25 -7.46
CA LYS A 46 25.40 -8.88 -7.02
C LYS A 46 23.89 -8.66 -6.97
N LEU A 47 23.12 -9.74 -6.76
CA LEU A 47 21.70 -9.58 -6.55
C LEU A 47 21.41 -8.72 -5.31
N PRO A 48 20.49 -7.78 -5.38
CA PRO A 48 20.05 -7.04 -4.20
C PRO A 48 19.32 -7.96 -3.22
N LYS A 49 19.42 -7.66 -1.92
CA LYS A 49 18.62 -8.34 -0.90
C LYS A 49 17.16 -7.93 -1.06
N VAL A 50 16.27 -8.90 -1.20
CA VAL A 50 14.81 -8.66 -1.20
C VAL A 50 14.30 -8.47 0.22
N ILE A 51 13.27 -7.64 0.35
CA ILE A 51 12.59 -7.44 1.64
C ILE A 51 11.79 -8.71 1.97
N GLU A 52 11.96 -9.23 3.16
CA GLU A 52 11.18 -10.35 3.67
C GLU A 52 9.97 -9.87 4.48
N VAL A 53 8.89 -10.67 4.52
CA VAL A 53 7.66 -10.34 5.27
C VAL A 53 7.96 -9.95 6.72
N LYS A 54 8.92 -10.62 7.37
CA LYS A 54 9.35 -10.32 8.75
C LYS A 54 10.02 -8.95 8.93
N GLU A 55 10.44 -8.30 7.83
CA GLU A 55 11.08 -7.00 7.83
C GLU A 55 10.08 -5.85 7.64
N ILE A 56 8.81 -6.17 7.33
CA ILE A 56 7.73 -5.19 7.24
C ILE A 56 7.41 -4.68 8.64
N ARG A 57 7.47 -3.36 8.81
CA ARG A 57 7.33 -2.69 10.11
C ARG A 57 5.98 -2.01 10.30
N GLY A 58 5.16 -1.95 9.28
CA GLY A 58 3.83 -1.34 9.34
C GLY A 58 3.14 -1.30 8.00
N ASP A 59 1.88 -0.92 8.04
CA ASP A 59 1.03 -0.70 6.86
C ASP A 59 0.29 0.63 7.03
N ILE A 60 0.22 1.42 5.97
CA ILE A 60 -0.39 2.76 5.99
C ILE A 60 -1.58 2.90 5.04
N HIS A 61 -1.96 1.82 4.34
CA HIS A 61 -3.10 1.84 3.43
C HIS A 61 -4.10 0.73 3.77
N LEU A 62 -4.96 1.01 4.77
CA LEU A 62 -5.92 0.08 5.33
C LEU A 62 -7.30 0.73 5.45
N HIS A 63 -8.33 0.02 5.01
CA HIS A 63 -9.72 0.42 5.13
C HIS A 63 -10.40 -0.33 6.26
N SER A 64 -11.11 0.40 7.10
CA SER A 64 -11.90 -0.15 8.20
C SER A 64 -13.39 -0.20 7.86
N ASN A 65 -14.19 -0.77 8.77
CA ASN A 65 -15.64 -0.73 8.67
C ASN A 65 -16.26 0.56 9.24
N TYR A 66 -15.43 1.59 9.52
CA TYR A 66 -15.95 2.85 10.05
C TYR A 66 -16.83 3.55 9.00
N PRO A 67 -18.08 3.88 9.32
CA PRO A 67 -19.05 4.38 8.34
C PRO A 67 -18.86 5.88 8.06
N ILE A 68 -17.68 6.27 7.58
CA ILE A 68 -17.42 7.66 7.17
C ILE A 68 -18.07 7.98 5.82
N GLU A 69 -17.99 7.03 4.91
CA GLU A 69 -18.65 7.06 3.60
C GLU A 69 -19.00 5.63 3.20
N PRO A 70 -20.25 5.33 2.87
CA PRO A 70 -20.60 4.04 2.29
C PRO A 70 -19.88 3.87 0.95
N SER A 71 -18.92 2.97 0.88
CA SER A 71 -18.09 2.70 -0.28
C SER A 71 -18.11 1.22 -0.60
N HIS A 72 -17.85 0.87 -1.87
CA HIS A 72 -17.63 -0.52 -2.28
C HIS A 72 -16.36 -1.11 -1.65
N ASP A 73 -15.44 -0.25 -1.20
CA ASP A 73 -14.17 -0.61 -0.55
C ASP A 73 -14.21 -0.44 0.98
N LEU A 74 -15.41 -0.45 1.58
CA LEU A 74 -15.52 -0.46 3.03
C LEU A 74 -14.84 -1.74 3.57
N GLY A 75 -13.90 -1.57 4.50
CA GLY A 75 -13.23 -2.67 5.18
C GLY A 75 -14.21 -3.50 6.02
N LYS A 76 -13.79 -4.69 6.43
CA LYS A 76 -14.59 -5.60 7.24
C LYS A 76 -14.37 -5.40 8.74
N ASP A 77 -13.18 -4.98 9.12
CA ASP A 77 -12.72 -4.93 10.50
C ASP A 77 -12.82 -3.52 11.09
N SER A 78 -13.05 -3.43 12.38
CA SER A 78 -13.01 -2.18 13.13
C SER A 78 -11.58 -1.65 13.27
N PHE A 79 -11.43 -0.39 13.65
CA PHE A 79 -10.12 0.18 13.98
C PHE A 79 -9.37 -0.65 15.03
N GLU A 80 -10.09 -1.11 16.05
CA GLU A 80 -9.55 -1.90 17.14
C GLU A 80 -9.02 -3.27 16.65
N GLU A 81 -9.75 -3.95 15.77
CA GLU A 81 -9.34 -5.24 15.18
C GLU A 81 -8.13 -5.07 14.28
N ILE A 82 -8.10 -4.05 13.40
CA ILE A 82 -6.96 -3.71 12.55
C ILE A 82 -5.71 -3.47 13.40
N ILE A 83 -5.82 -2.64 14.44
CA ILE A 83 -4.70 -2.31 15.33
C ILE A 83 -4.22 -3.57 16.08
N ASN A 84 -5.12 -4.41 16.56
CA ASN A 84 -4.76 -5.66 17.23
C ASN A 84 -4.06 -6.62 16.27
N LYS A 85 -4.50 -6.70 15.02
CA LYS A 85 -3.81 -7.49 13.99
C LYS A 85 -2.41 -6.95 13.70
N ALA A 86 -2.25 -5.64 13.53
CA ALA A 86 -0.95 -5.02 13.33
C ALA A 86 0.02 -5.31 14.50
N LYS A 87 -0.47 -5.24 15.74
CA LYS A 87 0.31 -5.63 16.94
C LYS A 87 0.71 -7.10 16.93
N SER A 88 -0.18 -8.00 16.50
CA SER A 88 0.13 -9.44 16.40
C SER A 88 1.19 -9.75 15.33
N LEU A 89 1.35 -8.87 14.34
CA LEU A 89 2.39 -8.93 13.31
C LEU A 89 3.70 -8.21 13.73
N ASN A 90 3.77 -7.70 14.96
CA ASN A 90 4.88 -6.90 15.47
C ASN A 90 5.12 -5.61 14.66
N TYR A 91 4.08 -5.02 14.10
CA TYR A 91 4.19 -3.74 13.43
C TYR A 91 4.46 -2.61 14.43
N GLU A 92 5.32 -1.68 14.05
CA GLU A 92 5.64 -0.49 14.83
C GLU A 92 4.62 0.62 14.63
N TYR A 93 3.95 0.62 13.47
CA TYR A 93 2.94 1.61 13.11
C TYR A 93 1.84 1.01 12.22
N VAL A 94 0.68 1.70 12.22
CA VAL A 94 -0.45 1.40 11.35
C VAL A 94 -1.14 2.70 10.92
N GLY A 95 -1.50 2.80 9.65
CA GLY A 95 -2.29 3.90 9.10
C GLY A 95 -3.74 3.47 8.86
N LEU A 96 -4.68 4.20 9.42
CA LEU A 96 -6.11 4.03 9.16
C LEU A 96 -6.48 5.01 8.05
N SER A 97 -6.74 4.52 6.83
CA SER A 97 -6.85 5.32 5.61
C SER A 97 -8.15 5.09 4.84
N ASP A 98 -9.27 5.01 5.56
CA ASP A 98 -10.59 4.89 4.89
C ASP A 98 -10.78 5.94 3.81
N HIS A 99 -11.63 5.66 2.82
CA HIS A 99 -11.99 6.63 1.80
C HIS A 99 -12.58 7.92 2.39
N SER A 100 -12.28 9.04 1.76
CA SER A 100 -12.89 10.32 2.11
C SER A 100 -14.36 10.38 1.70
N PRO A 101 -15.20 11.18 2.40
CA PRO A 101 -16.59 11.39 1.96
C PRO A 101 -16.67 11.99 0.56
N GLY A 102 -17.56 11.44 -0.28
CA GLY A 102 -17.73 11.84 -1.66
C GLY A 102 -18.23 13.26 -1.82
N VAL A 103 -17.62 14.04 -2.72
CA VAL A 103 -17.98 15.44 -3.03
C VAL A 103 -19.32 15.55 -3.77
N SER A 104 -19.82 14.45 -4.37
CA SER A 104 -21.10 14.42 -5.06
C SER A 104 -22.30 14.30 -4.11
N THR A 105 -22.07 13.79 -2.90
CA THR A 105 -23.11 13.50 -1.91
C THR A 105 -23.05 14.41 -0.68
N HIS A 106 -21.94 15.13 -0.50
CA HIS A 106 -21.71 15.97 0.69
C HIS A 106 -21.23 17.37 0.31
N THR A 107 -21.73 18.36 1.05
CA THR A 107 -21.13 19.71 1.04
C THR A 107 -19.75 19.72 1.71
N ARG A 108 -18.92 20.69 1.40
CA ARG A 108 -17.58 20.86 2.02
C ARG A 108 -17.64 20.87 3.56
N ASN A 109 -18.66 21.50 4.14
CA ASN A 109 -18.84 21.55 5.60
C ASN A 109 -19.25 20.19 6.18
N GLN A 110 -20.06 19.41 5.46
CA GLN A 110 -20.41 18.05 5.88
C GLN A 110 -19.19 17.13 5.86
N ILE A 111 -18.36 17.21 4.80
CA ILE A 111 -17.09 16.46 4.72
C ILE A 111 -16.22 16.77 5.95
N VAL A 112 -16.01 18.03 6.28
CA VAL A 112 -15.20 18.45 7.44
C VAL A 112 -15.76 17.87 8.75
N LYS A 113 -17.08 17.90 8.96
CA LYS A 113 -17.70 17.35 10.17
C LYS A 113 -17.58 15.82 10.28
N LEU A 114 -17.68 15.11 9.15
CA LEU A 114 -17.50 13.65 9.12
C LEU A 114 -16.05 13.29 9.47
N ILE A 115 -15.09 14.00 8.91
CA ILE A 115 -13.66 13.82 9.22
C ILE A 115 -13.38 14.15 10.70
N GLU A 116 -13.95 15.22 11.23
CA GLU A 116 -13.81 15.58 12.64
C GLU A 116 -14.32 14.47 13.57
N LYS A 117 -15.50 13.90 13.27
CA LYS A 117 -16.07 12.80 14.04
C LYS A 117 -15.17 11.56 14.04
N ARG A 118 -14.64 11.20 12.87
CA ARG A 118 -13.72 10.08 12.72
C ARG A 118 -12.40 10.35 13.46
N THR A 119 -11.83 11.51 13.30
CA THR A 119 -10.59 11.93 13.98
C THR A 119 -10.72 11.80 15.50
N LYS A 120 -11.83 12.28 16.09
CA LYS A 120 -12.09 12.13 17.54
C LYS A 120 -12.05 10.66 17.98
N LYS A 121 -12.62 9.73 17.21
CA LYS A 121 -12.59 8.30 17.53
C LYS A 121 -11.15 7.77 17.48
N ILE A 122 -10.37 8.13 16.46
CA ILE A 122 -8.98 7.69 16.32
C ILE A 122 -8.10 8.27 17.43
N GLU A 123 -8.28 9.55 17.83
CA GLU A 123 -7.53 10.15 18.94
C GLU A 123 -7.82 9.48 20.28
N GLN A 124 -9.06 9.04 20.51
CA GLN A 124 -9.40 8.22 21.68
C GLN A 124 -8.61 6.90 21.68
N LEU A 125 -8.50 6.22 20.51
CA LEU A 125 -7.71 5.00 20.38
C LEU A 125 -6.22 5.26 20.60
N LYS A 126 -5.66 6.32 20.02
CA LYS A 126 -4.25 6.73 20.24
C LYS A 126 -3.95 6.95 21.73
N SER A 127 -4.90 7.51 22.48
CA SER A 127 -4.73 7.76 23.91
C SER A 127 -4.72 6.48 24.76
N SER A 128 -5.50 5.48 24.36
CA SER A 128 -5.70 4.22 25.10
C SER A 128 -4.74 3.11 24.68
N ILE A 129 -4.32 3.06 23.43
CA ILE A 129 -3.48 2.00 22.88
C ILE A 129 -2.01 2.42 22.93
N LYS A 130 -1.15 1.53 23.47
CA LYS A 130 0.30 1.73 23.58
C LYS A 130 1.03 0.69 22.71
N ASN A 131 2.32 0.92 22.51
CA ASN A 131 3.25 0.03 21.82
C ASN A 131 3.00 -0.14 20.30
N ILE A 132 2.24 0.76 19.69
CA ILE A 132 2.11 0.90 18.24
C ILE A 132 1.76 2.37 17.93
N ARG A 133 2.34 2.92 16.88
CA ARG A 133 1.99 4.25 16.40
C ARG A 133 0.81 4.16 15.43
N ILE A 134 -0.25 4.91 15.70
CA ILE A 134 -1.46 4.96 14.88
C ILE A 134 -1.45 6.27 14.11
N PHE A 135 -1.55 6.20 12.78
CA PHE A 135 -1.72 7.37 11.92
C PHE A 135 -3.19 7.53 11.51
N ASN A 136 -3.72 8.73 11.70
CA ASN A 136 -5.03 9.13 11.19
C ASN A 136 -4.88 9.61 9.74
N LEU A 137 -5.12 8.72 8.80
CA LEU A 137 -5.01 8.99 7.36
C LEU A 137 -6.40 8.95 6.72
N LEU A 138 -6.50 9.45 5.51
CA LEU A 138 -7.61 9.19 4.57
C LEU A 138 -7.05 8.92 3.18
N GLU A 139 -7.70 8.05 2.44
CA GLU A 139 -7.59 7.97 1.00
C GLU A 139 -8.52 9.00 0.37
N ILE A 140 -7.95 9.93 -0.40
CA ILE A 140 -8.65 11.09 -0.94
C ILE A 140 -8.55 11.15 -2.45
N ASP A 141 -9.58 11.67 -3.10
CA ASP A 141 -9.57 11.82 -4.56
C ASP A 141 -8.83 13.08 -5.01
N ILE A 142 -8.05 12.91 -6.07
CA ILE A 142 -7.63 14.03 -6.92
C ILE A 142 -8.72 14.20 -7.98
N LEU A 143 -9.48 15.27 -7.87
CA LEU A 143 -10.61 15.57 -8.76
C LEU A 143 -10.16 15.86 -10.20
N THR A 144 -11.10 15.91 -11.13
CA THR A 144 -10.83 16.12 -12.56
C THR A 144 -10.08 17.41 -12.90
N ASP A 145 -10.18 18.40 -12.02
CA ASP A 145 -9.51 19.71 -12.11
C ASP A 145 -8.20 19.79 -11.31
N GLY A 146 -7.79 18.69 -10.65
CA GLY A 146 -6.59 18.61 -9.81
C GLY A 146 -6.83 19.02 -8.34
N GLN A 147 -8.02 19.52 -7.98
CA GLN A 147 -8.32 19.82 -6.58
C GLN A 147 -8.49 18.51 -5.78
N LEU A 148 -8.22 18.59 -4.48
CA LEU A 148 -8.46 17.46 -3.58
C LEU A 148 -9.94 17.42 -3.13
N SER A 149 -10.49 16.21 -3.02
CA SER A 149 -11.87 15.99 -2.54
C SER A 149 -12.10 16.50 -1.12
N VAL A 150 -11.05 16.50 -0.30
CA VAL A 150 -11.11 16.95 1.09
C VAL A 150 -10.73 18.43 1.21
N PRO A 151 -11.57 19.26 1.85
CA PRO A 151 -11.26 20.66 2.11
C PRO A 151 -10.02 20.82 3.01
N LYS A 152 -9.27 21.90 2.86
CA LYS A 152 -8.07 22.22 3.66
C LYS A 152 -8.29 22.12 5.17
N ALA A 153 -9.49 22.45 5.66
CA ALA A 153 -9.84 22.33 7.07
C ALA A 153 -9.88 20.85 7.52
N GLY A 154 -10.37 19.94 6.66
CA GLY A 154 -10.35 18.50 6.91
C GLY A 154 -8.93 17.93 6.87
N LEU A 155 -8.13 18.31 5.86
CA LEU A 155 -6.74 17.87 5.75
C LEU A 155 -5.89 18.19 6.97
N LYS A 156 -6.13 19.33 7.61
CA LYS A 156 -5.42 19.74 8.82
C LYS A 156 -5.67 18.87 10.06
N MET A 157 -6.70 18.02 10.01
CA MET A 157 -7.03 17.10 11.12
C MET A 157 -6.36 15.73 10.94
N LEU A 158 -5.68 15.50 9.83
CA LEU A 158 -5.05 14.24 9.49
C LEU A 158 -3.55 14.29 9.73
N ASP A 159 -2.95 13.16 10.03
CA ASP A 159 -1.49 12.98 10.05
C ASP A 159 -0.91 12.95 8.63
N GLY A 160 -1.72 12.58 7.65
CA GLY A 160 -1.39 12.54 6.22
C GLY A 160 -2.57 12.09 5.38
N ALA A 161 -2.37 12.01 4.07
CA ALA A 161 -3.38 11.51 3.13
C ALA A 161 -2.72 10.69 2.02
N ILE A 162 -3.45 9.69 1.53
CA ILE A 162 -3.13 8.94 0.33
C ILE A 162 -3.99 9.52 -0.78
N ALA A 163 -3.38 10.16 -1.77
CA ALA A 163 -4.11 10.80 -2.84
C ALA A 163 -4.10 9.95 -4.11
N GLY A 164 -5.28 9.62 -4.63
CA GLY A 164 -5.47 8.78 -5.80
C GLY A 164 -6.37 9.41 -6.85
N ILE A 165 -6.27 8.92 -8.09
CA ILE A 165 -7.19 9.23 -9.17
C ILE A 165 -8.16 8.06 -9.30
N HIS A 166 -9.40 8.22 -8.84
CA HIS A 166 -10.44 7.19 -8.88
C HIS A 166 -11.53 7.46 -9.93
N SER A 167 -11.36 8.51 -10.75
CA SER A 167 -12.32 8.87 -11.77
C SER A 167 -11.67 9.51 -12.99
N SER A 168 -12.40 9.50 -14.13
CA SER A 168 -11.97 10.16 -15.37
C SER A 168 -10.61 9.68 -15.90
N HIS A 169 -10.37 8.36 -15.84
CA HIS A 169 -9.15 7.71 -16.33
C HIS A 169 -8.94 7.85 -17.85
N SER A 170 -9.99 8.18 -18.61
CA SER A 170 -9.94 8.40 -20.06
C SER A 170 -9.35 9.77 -20.47
N GLN A 171 -9.02 10.64 -19.51
CA GLN A 171 -8.32 11.89 -19.81
C GLN A 171 -6.94 11.60 -20.44
N GLY A 172 -6.53 12.47 -21.38
CA GLY A 172 -5.23 12.33 -22.03
C GLY A 172 -4.05 12.44 -21.04
N LYS A 173 -2.92 11.79 -21.37
CA LYS A 173 -1.69 11.72 -20.54
C LYS A 173 -1.30 13.08 -19.93
N LYS A 174 -1.29 14.15 -20.74
CA LYS A 174 -0.91 15.51 -20.29
C LYS A 174 -1.83 16.01 -19.17
N THR A 175 -3.14 15.80 -19.29
CA THR A 175 -4.14 16.24 -18.31
C THR A 175 -3.98 15.44 -17.00
N ILE A 176 -3.84 14.11 -17.08
CA ILE A 176 -3.65 13.27 -15.90
C ILE A 176 -2.34 13.63 -15.18
N THR A 177 -1.25 13.83 -15.93
CA THR A 177 0.02 14.29 -15.34
C THR A 177 -0.15 15.63 -14.62
N SER A 178 -0.86 16.59 -15.23
CA SER A 178 -1.13 17.89 -14.59
C SER A 178 -1.94 17.74 -13.31
N ARG A 179 -2.94 16.84 -13.28
CA ARG A 179 -3.73 16.55 -12.05
C ARG A 179 -2.88 16.07 -10.89
N LEU A 180 -1.81 15.31 -11.18
CA LEU A 180 -0.91 14.77 -10.14
C LEU A 180 0.11 15.79 -9.63
N LEU A 181 0.35 16.86 -10.39
CA LEU A 181 1.37 17.88 -10.10
C LEU A 181 0.77 19.17 -9.49
N THR A 182 -0.55 19.22 -9.29
CA THR A 182 -1.23 20.38 -8.68
C THR A 182 -1.20 20.30 -7.17
#